data_a0b039c8e2a4c7e4d6c57ce5a27a3ad3
#
_entry.id   a0b039c8e2a4c7e4d6c57ce5a27a3ad3
#
_cell.length_a   1.000
_cell.length_b   1.000
_cell.length_c   1.000
_cell.angle_alpha   90.00
_cell.angle_beta   90.00
_cell.angle_gamma   90.00
#
_symmetry.space_group_name_H-M   'P 1'
#
loop_
_entity.id
_entity.type
_entity.pdbx_description
1 polymer ?
#
loop_
_entity_poly.entity_id
_entity_poly.type
_entity_poly.pdbx_seq_one_letter_code
_entity_poly.pdbx_strand_id
1 'polypeptide(L)'
;ALLRAAQEKYEKRCLAAARHILPDARDAEECVSDVWLRLWNAIPPERPRSLAAYITTVTRRLALDKCDYNRAAQRRSDLTVAFEELEGCLPAEDGAVRALEQQEFRRVLNGFLRKLTRQSRTYFIRRYWYGESIREIADSCGAGEEKVKSSLFRTRQRLRIVLEKEGML
;
A
#
# COMPACT_ATOMS: atom_id res chain seq x y z
N ALA A 1 11.16 19.67 -15.77
CA ALA A 1 10.99 20.51 -14.56
C ALA A 1 10.07 19.84 -13.52
N LEU A 2 8.85 19.40 -13.89
CA LEU A 2 7.82 18.94 -12.98
C LEU A 2 8.19 17.64 -12.24
N LEU A 3 8.76 16.64 -12.94
CA LEU A 3 9.17 15.37 -12.34
C LEU A 3 10.38 15.52 -11.43
N ARG A 4 11.29 16.46 -11.72
CA ARG A 4 12.43 16.75 -10.86
C ARG A 4 11.99 17.36 -9.53
N ALA A 5 11.04 18.28 -9.55
CA ALA A 5 10.45 18.86 -8.35
C ALA A 5 9.66 17.79 -7.54
N ALA A 6 8.99 16.88 -8.24
CA ALA A 6 8.32 15.75 -7.60
C ALA A 6 9.33 14.78 -6.95
N GLN A 7 10.47 14.53 -7.62
CA GLN A 7 11.53 13.68 -7.07
C GLN A 7 12.09 14.29 -5.77
N GLU A 8 12.48 15.55 -5.79
CA GLU A 8 13.00 16.25 -4.61
C GLU A 8 12.00 16.20 -3.43
N LYS A 9 10.70 16.35 -3.73
CA LYS A 9 9.64 16.35 -2.72
C LYS A 9 9.31 14.98 -2.15
N TYR A 10 9.31 13.93 -2.97
CA TYR A 10 8.77 12.61 -2.60
C TYR A 10 9.81 11.50 -2.45
N GLU A 11 11.09 11.73 -2.79
CA GLU A 11 12.15 10.72 -2.76
C GLU A 11 12.31 10.07 -1.38
N LYS A 12 12.38 10.88 -0.32
CA LYS A 12 12.49 10.37 1.06
C LYS A 12 11.32 9.48 1.45
N ARG A 13 10.13 9.83 0.99
CA ARG A 13 8.90 9.06 1.23
C ARG A 13 8.90 7.75 0.47
N CYS A 14 9.33 7.76 -0.79
CA CYS A 14 9.50 6.54 -1.59
C CYS A 14 10.51 5.60 -0.94
N LEU A 15 11.66 6.14 -0.52
CA LEU A 15 12.70 5.36 0.12
C LEU A 15 12.23 4.74 1.45
N ALA A 16 11.51 5.49 2.27
CA ALA A 16 10.92 4.98 3.49
C ALA A 16 9.93 3.84 3.18
N ALA A 17 9.02 4.03 2.21
CA ALA A 17 8.06 3.01 1.82
C ALA A 17 8.74 1.74 1.25
N ALA A 18 9.79 1.90 0.45
CA ALA A 18 10.55 0.78 -0.09
C ALA A 18 11.31 0.00 1.00
N ARG A 19 11.94 0.69 1.95
CA ARG A 19 12.67 0.08 3.07
C ARG A 19 11.78 -0.70 4.03
N HIS A 20 10.51 -0.38 4.13
CA HIS A 20 9.56 -1.17 4.91
C HIS A 20 9.24 -2.53 4.29
N ILE A 21 9.40 -2.68 2.97
CA ILE A 21 9.09 -3.90 2.23
C ILE A 21 10.36 -4.68 1.90
N LEU A 22 11.44 -3.97 1.57
CA LEU A 22 12.72 -4.54 1.19
C LEU A 22 13.73 -4.41 2.33
N PRO A 23 14.21 -5.52 2.90
CA PRO A 23 15.15 -5.50 4.02
C PRO A 23 16.55 -4.99 3.61
N ASP A 24 16.93 -5.14 2.34
CA ASP A 24 18.20 -4.65 1.83
C ASP A 24 18.11 -3.19 1.39
N ALA A 25 19.03 -2.34 1.88
CA ALA A 25 19.05 -0.92 1.57
C ALA A 25 19.32 -0.64 0.08
N ARG A 26 20.15 -1.45 -0.57
CA ARG A 26 20.46 -1.33 -2.00
C ARG A 26 19.24 -1.65 -2.85
N ASP A 27 18.51 -2.71 -2.50
CA ASP A 27 17.27 -3.08 -3.17
C ASP A 27 16.22 -1.98 -3.06
N ALA A 28 16.13 -1.31 -1.90
CA ALA A 28 15.23 -0.19 -1.69
C ALA A 28 15.62 1.03 -2.55
N GLU A 29 16.90 1.36 -2.65
CA GLU A 29 17.40 2.46 -3.49
C GLU A 29 17.19 2.18 -4.98
N GLU A 30 17.47 0.96 -5.43
CA GLU A 30 17.21 0.52 -6.80
C GLU A 30 15.71 0.57 -7.12
N CYS A 31 14.86 0.10 -6.20
CA CYS A 31 13.41 0.19 -6.34
C CYS A 31 12.93 1.64 -6.52
N VAL A 32 13.48 2.59 -5.75
CA VAL A 32 13.14 4.01 -5.90
C VAL A 32 13.57 4.56 -7.26
N SER A 33 14.73 4.16 -7.77
CA SER A 33 15.18 4.52 -9.12
C SER A 33 14.21 4.00 -10.19
N ASP A 34 13.74 2.77 -10.05
CA ASP A 34 12.75 2.16 -10.95
C ASP A 34 11.39 2.87 -10.87
N VAL A 35 11.00 3.34 -9.69
CA VAL A 35 9.79 4.16 -9.52
C VAL A 35 9.86 5.41 -10.39
N TRP A 36 10.98 6.14 -10.33
CA TRP A 36 11.13 7.37 -11.11
C TRP A 36 11.19 7.10 -12.62
N LEU A 37 11.86 6.05 -13.05
CA LEU A 37 11.88 5.63 -14.44
C LEU A 37 10.46 5.27 -14.92
N ARG A 38 9.69 4.53 -14.11
CA ARG A 38 8.30 4.18 -14.44
C ARG A 38 7.40 5.41 -14.53
N LEU A 39 7.53 6.34 -13.60
CA LEU A 39 6.78 7.60 -13.60
C LEU A 39 7.11 8.45 -14.82
N TRP A 40 8.39 8.51 -15.20
CA TRP A 40 8.84 9.21 -16.40
C TRP A 40 8.17 8.66 -17.66
N ASN A 41 8.05 7.37 -17.77
CA ASN A 41 7.43 6.71 -18.92
C ASN A 41 5.89 6.74 -18.90
N ALA A 42 5.27 6.88 -17.72
CA ALA A 42 3.83 6.87 -17.57
C ALA A 42 3.18 8.26 -17.64
N ILE A 43 3.89 9.33 -17.29
CA ILE A 43 3.37 10.70 -17.25
C ILE A 43 4.09 11.61 -18.27
N PRO A 44 3.39 12.14 -19.29
CA PRO A 44 2.07 11.79 -19.80
C PRO A 44 2.10 10.46 -20.57
N PRO A 45 1.02 9.71 -20.75
CA PRO A 45 -0.39 10.16 -20.82
C PRO A 45 -1.21 10.07 -19.51
N GLU A 46 -0.70 9.38 -18.49
CA GLU A 46 -1.46 9.23 -17.24
C GLU A 46 -1.58 10.57 -16.50
N ARG A 47 -2.77 10.84 -15.97
CA ARG A 47 -3.07 12.05 -15.18
C ARG A 47 -3.67 11.66 -13.82
N PRO A 48 -2.84 11.26 -12.84
CA PRO A 48 -3.34 10.87 -11.54
C PRO A 48 -3.99 12.05 -10.81
N ARG A 49 -5.13 11.81 -10.15
CA ARG A 49 -5.81 12.84 -9.33
C ARG A 49 -4.94 13.28 -8.15
N SER A 50 -4.16 12.40 -7.59
CA SER A 50 -3.17 12.66 -6.53
C SER A 50 -1.84 12.04 -6.93
N LEU A 51 -0.87 12.88 -7.24
CA LEU A 51 0.48 12.44 -7.60
C LEU A 51 1.15 11.72 -6.41
N ALA A 52 0.97 12.21 -5.19
CA ALA A 52 1.51 11.60 -3.98
C ALA A 52 1.00 10.17 -3.75
N ALA A 53 -0.32 9.97 -3.89
CA ALA A 53 -0.93 8.64 -3.74
C ALA A 53 -0.48 7.69 -4.86
N TYR A 54 -0.40 8.19 -6.09
CA TYR A 54 0.06 7.42 -7.25
C TYR A 54 1.51 6.95 -7.05
N ILE A 55 2.43 7.87 -6.73
CA ILE A 55 3.83 7.56 -6.46
C ILE A 55 3.96 6.51 -5.35
N THR A 56 3.25 6.69 -4.24
CA THR A 56 3.31 5.77 -3.11
C THR A 56 2.82 4.36 -3.50
N THR A 57 1.74 4.27 -4.29
CA THR A 57 1.21 2.98 -4.78
C THR A 57 2.20 2.30 -5.72
N VAL A 58 2.80 3.05 -6.65
CA VAL A 58 3.81 2.52 -7.58
C VAL A 58 5.03 2.03 -6.81
N THR A 59 5.51 2.79 -5.81
CA THR A 59 6.65 2.40 -4.98
C THR A 59 6.39 1.07 -4.26
N ARG A 60 5.23 0.95 -3.60
CA ARG A 60 4.86 -0.28 -2.88
C ARG A 60 4.74 -1.47 -3.81
N ARG A 61 4.15 -1.28 -4.98
CA ARG A 61 3.99 -2.34 -5.98
C ARG A 61 5.35 -2.84 -6.46
N LEU A 62 6.25 -1.96 -6.88
CA LEU A 62 7.58 -2.34 -7.33
C LEU A 62 8.42 -2.99 -6.22
N ALA A 63 8.31 -2.48 -4.98
CA ALA A 63 8.99 -3.07 -3.84
C ALA A 63 8.46 -4.49 -3.54
N LEU A 64 7.15 -4.71 -3.66
CA LEU A 64 6.54 -6.02 -3.48
C LEU A 64 6.98 -6.99 -4.57
N ASP A 65 6.91 -6.57 -5.85
CA ASP A 65 7.35 -7.38 -6.99
C ASP A 65 8.83 -7.82 -6.82
N LYS A 66 9.70 -6.90 -6.38
CA LYS A 66 11.10 -7.19 -6.09
C LYS A 66 11.26 -8.11 -4.89
N CYS A 67 10.48 -7.92 -3.83
CA CYS A 67 10.46 -8.79 -2.66
C CYS A 67 10.01 -10.21 -3.02
N ASP A 68 8.98 -10.35 -3.85
CA ASP A 68 8.47 -11.66 -4.30
C ASP A 68 9.48 -12.35 -5.21
N TYR A 69 10.18 -11.60 -6.07
CA TYR A 69 11.30 -12.12 -6.86
C TYR A 69 12.43 -12.67 -5.97
N ASN A 70 12.81 -11.91 -4.95
CA ASN A 70 13.85 -12.31 -3.99
C ASN A 70 13.38 -13.48 -3.09
N ARG A 71 12.08 -13.56 -2.76
CA ARG A 71 11.46 -14.64 -1.97
C ARG A 71 11.15 -15.90 -2.77
N ALA A 72 11.07 -15.85 -4.08
CA ALA A 72 11.01 -17.06 -4.91
C ALA A 72 12.26 -17.92 -4.72
N ALA A 73 13.35 -17.34 -4.20
CA ALA A 73 14.55 -18.05 -3.72
C ALA A 73 14.42 -18.55 -2.27
N GLN A 74 13.51 -18.01 -1.45
CA GLN A 74 13.28 -18.41 -0.06
C GLN A 74 11.77 -18.44 0.24
N ARG A 75 11.19 -19.64 0.14
CA ARG A 75 9.76 -19.82 0.52
C ARG A 75 9.55 -19.56 2.01
N ARG A 76 8.53 -18.76 2.28
CA ARG A 76 7.66 -18.65 3.47
C ARG A 76 7.78 -17.44 4.37
N SER A 77 6.55 -17.03 4.65
CA SER A 77 6.01 -16.25 5.77
C SER A 77 6.35 -14.75 5.67
N ASP A 78 5.45 -13.90 5.74
CA ASP A 78 4.64 -13.47 6.82
C ASP A 78 3.84 -12.23 6.47
N LEU A 79 2.60 -12.43 6.19
CA LEU A 79 1.59 -11.36 6.20
C LEU A 79 1.50 -10.64 7.57
N THR A 80 2.15 -11.20 8.59
CA THR A 80 2.28 -10.60 9.92
C THR A 80 3.18 -9.36 9.88
N VAL A 81 4.25 -9.40 9.08
CA VAL A 81 5.20 -8.27 8.90
C VAL A 81 4.50 -7.09 8.20
N ALA A 82 3.64 -7.35 7.21
CA ALA A 82 2.88 -6.29 6.53
C ALA A 82 1.96 -5.49 7.47
N PHE A 83 1.61 -6.05 8.63
CA PHE A 83 0.77 -5.40 9.64
C PHE A 83 1.51 -4.43 10.54
N GLU A 84 2.74 -4.78 10.94
CA GLU A 84 3.62 -3.90 11.69
C GLU A 84 4.15 -2.77 10.79
N GLU A 85 4.32 -3.05 9.50
CA GLU A 85 4.73 -2.09 8.48
C GLU A 85 3.65 -1.05 8.15
N LEU A 86 2.36 -1.39 8.31
CA LEU A 86 1.25 -0.45 8.15
C LEU A 86 1.30 0.72 9.13
N GLU A 87 1.81 0.51 10.33
CA GLU A 87 1.94 1.58 11.33
C GLU A 87 2.98 2.65 10.95
N GLY A 88 4.03 2.28 10.19
CA GLY A 88 5.10 3.20 9.81
C GLY A 88 4.90 3.99 8.52
N CYS A 89 3.97 3.58 7.65
CA CYS A 89 3.89 4.07 6.27
C CYS A 89 2.81 5.12 5.98
N LEU A 90 2.05 5.55 6.98
CA LEU A 90 1.09 6.64 6.78
C LEU A 90 1.82 7.98 6.84
N PRO A 91 1.53 8.93 5.93
CA PRO A 91 2.26 10.19 5.89
C PRO A 91 2.09 10.96 7.20
N ALA A 92 3.21 11.35 7.79
CA ALA A 92 3.25 12.49 8.68
C ALA A 92 3.02 13.73 7.80
N GLU A 93 1.79 14.19 7.69
CA GLU A 93 1.50 15.52 7.17
C GLU A 93 1.39 16.49 8.32
N ASP A 94 2.06 17.64 8.15
CA ASP A 94 2.22 18.70 9.13
C ASP A 94 0.89 19.25 9.66
N GLY A 95 0.71 19.18 10.97
CA GLY A 95 -0.40 19.75 11.71
C GLY A 95 -0.79 18.87 12.90
N ALA A 96 -0.58 19.33 14.13
CA ALA A 96 -0.85 18.57 15.35
C ALA A 96 -2.29 18.04 15.45
N VAL A 97 -3.28 18.75 14.92
CA VAL A 97 -4.69 18.33 14.91
C VAL A 97 -4.92 17.20 13.89
N ARG A 98 -4.35 17.34 12.68
CA ARG A 98 -4.43 16.30 11.66
C ARG A 98 -3.66 15.03 12.04
N ALA A 99 -2.56 15.16 12.79
CA ALA A 99 -1.82 14.01 13.28
C ALA A 99 -2.66 13.19 14.28
N LEU A 100 -3.45 13.85 15.12
CA LEU A 100 -4.33 13.19 16.09
C LEU A 100 -5.48 12.46 15.38
N GLU A 101 -6.13 13.09 14.41
CA GLU A 101 -7.19 12.48 13.58
C GLU A 101 -6.66 11.29 12.77
N GLN A 102 -5.47 11.41 12.23
CA GLN A 102 -4.81 10.30 11.51
C GLN A 102 -4.45 9.14 12.43
N GLN A 103 -3.98 9.43 13.64
CA GLN A 103 -3.67 8.39 14.62
C GLN A 103 -4.92 7.64 15.05
N GLU A 104 -6.02 8.35 15.27
CA GLU A 104 -7.32 7.76 15.60
C GLU A 104 -7.85 6.89 14.44
N PHE A 105 -7.80 7.40 13.21
CA PHE A 105 -8.18 6.63 12.03
C PHE A 105 -7.33 5.35 11.88
N ARG A 106 -6.02 5.44 12.11
CA ARG A 106 -5.12 4.26 12.11
C ARG A 106 -5.54 3.23 13.14
N ARG A 107 -5.85 3.69 14.36
CA ARG A 107 -6.28 2.83 15.46
C ARG A 107 -7.56 2.07 15.08
N VAL A 108 -8.55 2.77 14.54
CA VAL A 108 -9.83 2.19 14.12
C VAL A 108 -9.63 1.20 12.97
N LEU A 109 -8.87 1.60 11.94
CA LEU A 109 -8.58 0.74 10.78
C LEU A 109 -7.83 -0.53 11.19
N ASN A 110 -6.80 -0.42 12.02
CA ASN A 110 -6.04 -1.57 12.51
C ASN A 110 -6.91 -2.50 13.34
N GLY A 111 -7.76 -1.95 14.23
CA GLY A 111 -8.72 -2.71 14.99
C GLY A 111 -9.73 -3.45 14.11
N PHE A 112 -10.20 -2.82 13.04
CA PHE A 112 -11.07 -3.44 12.05
C PHE A 112 -10.36 -4.58 11.30
N LEU A 113 -9.17 -4.33 10.79
CA LEU A 113 -8.41 -5.33 10.04
C LEU A 113 -8.09 -6.58 10.86
N ARG A 114 -7.78 -6.41 12.16
CA ARG A 114 -7.56 -7.56 13.08
C ARG A 114 -8.77 -8.46 13.22
N LYS A 115 -9.99 -7.92 13.11
CA LYS A 115 -11.25 -8.67 13.20
C LYS A 115 -11.64 -9.39 11.91
N LEU A 116 -10.96 -9.11 10.80
CA LEU A 116 -11.20 -9.82 9.55
C LEU A 116 -10.60 -11.22 9.55
N THR A 117 -11.20 -12.12 8.76
CA THR A 117 -10.55 -13.38 8.44
C THR A 117 -9.22 -13.14 7.72
N ARG A 118 -8.24 -14.05 7.87
CA ARG A 118 -6.95 -13.96 7.19
C ARG A 118 -7.12 -13.69 5.70
N GLN A 119 -8.02 -14.41 5.04
CA GLN A 119 -8.26 -14.27 3.60
C GLN A 119 -8.79 -12.89 3.21
N SER A 120 -9.85 -12.41 3.91
CA SER A 120 -10.44 -11.08 3.63
C SER A 120 -9.44 -9.95 3.88
N ARG A 121 -8.64 -10.08 4.94
CA ARG A 121 -7.57 -9.15 5.28
C ARG A 121 -6.51 -9.11 4.20
N THR A 122 -6.04 -10.27 3.72
CA THR A 122 -5.07 -10.37 2.63
C THR A 122 -5.57 -9.68 1.37
N TYR A 123 -6.81 -9.97 0.94
CA TYR A 123 -7.38 -9.32 -0.24
C TYR A 123 -7.48 -7.82 -0.08
N PHE A 124 -7.89 -7.34 1.10
CA PHE A 124 -8.02 -5.93 1.39
C PHE A 124 -6.66 -5.20 1.33
N ILE A 125 -5.64 -5.74 2.00
CA ILE A 125 -4.29 -5.16 2.00
C ILE A 125 -3.70 -5.15 0.60
N ARG A 126 -3.77 -6.26 -0.13
CA ARG A 126 -3.28 -6.34 -1.51
C ARG A 126 -3.95 -5.32 -2.42
N ARG A 127 -5.27 -5.14 -2.30
CA ARG A 127 -6.02 -4.20 -3.13
C ARG A 127 -5.72 -2.76 -2.81
N TYR A 128 -5.79 -2.38 -1.52
CA TYR A 128 -5.77 -0.96 -1.11
C TYR A 128 -4.40 -0.47 -0.67
N TRP A 129 -3.54 -1.37 -0.27
CA TRP A 129 -2.19 -1.02 0.15
C TRP A 129 -1.16 -1.20 -0.94
N TYR A 130 -1.19 -2.32 -1.62
CA TYR A 130 -0.26 -2.61 -2.72
C TYR A 130 -0.78 -2.21 -4.10
N GLY A 131 -2.05 -1.86 -4.24
CA GLY A 131 -2.65 -1.42 -5.49
C GLY A 131 -2.82 -2.54 -6.53
N GLU A 132 -2.84 -3.79 -6.10
CA GLU A 132 -3.00 -4.93 -6.99
C GLU A 132 -4.40 -4.97 -7.61
N SER A 133 -4.48 -5.44 -8.85
CA SER A 133 -5.74 -5.72 -9.51
C SER A 133 -6.43 -6.96 -8.90
N ILE A 134 -7.73 -7.09 -9.11
CA ILE A 134 -8.49 -8.25 -8.64
C ILE A 134 -7.91 -9.55 -9.22
N ARG A 135 -7.48 -9.52 -10.48
CA ARG A 135 -6.87 -10.64 -11.16
C ARG A 135 -5.54 -11.03 -10.51
N GLU A 136 -4.64 -10.08 -10.27
CA GLU A 136 -3.37 -10.33 -9.58
C GLU A 136 -3.56 -10.92 -8.18
N ILE A 137 -4.56 -10.41 -7.43
CA ILE A 137 -4.91 -10.96 -6.11
C ILE A 137 -5.44 -12.41 -6.23
N ALA A 138 -6.31 -12.67 -7.20
CA ALA A 138 -6.89 -13.97 -7.45
C ALA A 138 -5.79 -14.99 -7.81
N ASP A 139 -4.92 -14.65 -8.76
CA ASP A 139 -3.81 -15.50 -9.20
C ASP A 139 -2.84 -15.80 -8.05
N SER A 140 -2.43 -14.79 -7.29
CA SER A 140 -1.47 -14.96 -6.18
C SER A 140 -2.04 -15.69 -4.97
N CYS A 141 -3.35 -15.64 -4.76
CA CYS A 141 -4.03 -16.30 -3.65
C CYS A 141 -4.66 -17.65 -4.03
N GLY A 142 -4.56 -18.07 -5.28
CA GLY A 142 -5.22 -19.31 -5.77
C GLY A 142 -6.74 -19.25 -5.63
N ALA A 143 -7.35 -18.10 -5.91
CA ALA A 143 -8.78 -17.85 -5.74
C ALA A 143 -9.43 -17.40 -7.05
N GLY A 144 -10.73 -17.55 -7.18
CA GLY A 144 -11.48 -16.98 -8.30
C GLY A 144 -11.67 -15.47 -8.12
N GLU A 145 -11.65 -14.72 -9.22
CA GLU A 145 -11.85 -13.25 -9.21
C GLU A 145 -13.18 -12.84 -8.54
N GLU A 146 -14.26 -13.57 -8.78
CA GLU A 146 -15.57 -13.29 -8.17
C GLU A 146 -15.56 -13.44 -6.65
N LYS A 147 -14.79 -14.39 -6.13
CA LYS A 147 -14.58 -14.56 -4.68
C LYS A 147 -13.84 -13.36 -4.10
N VAL A 148 -12.81 -12.88 -4.78
CA VAL A 148 -12.05 -11.68 -4.38
C VAL A 148 -12.95 -10.45 -4.40
N LYS A 149 -13.70 -10.21 -5.48
CA LYS A 149 -14.66 -9.09 -5.62
C LYS A 149 -15.68 -9.07 -4.49
N SER A 150 -16.34 -10.20 -4.27
CA SER A 150 -17.37 -10.35 -3.25
C SER A 150 -16.83 -10.15 -1.83
N SER A 151 -15.62 -10.64 -1.56
CA SER A 151 -14.94 -10.44 -0.27
C SER A 151 -14.59 -8.97 -0.05
N LEU A 152 -14.01 -8.30 -1.04
CA LEU A 152 -13.68 -6.88 -0.99
C LEU A 152 -14.93 -6.01 -0.81
N PHE A 153 -16.01 -6.32 -1.51
CA PHE A 153 -17.27 -5.60 -1.37
C PHE A 153 -17.80 -5.68 0.06
N ARG A 154 -17.92 -6.90 0.62
CA ARG A 154 -18.39 -7.10 2.00
C ARG A 154 -17.47 -6.42 3.03
N THR A 155 -16.17 -6.47 2.81
CA THR A 155 -15.20 -5.85 3.70
C THR A 155 -15.35 -4.33 3.70
N ARG A 156 -15.56 -3.70 2.54
CA ARG A 156 -15.82 -2.26 2.45
C ARG A 156 -17.11 -1.84 3.16
N GLN A 157 -18.18 -2.60 2.99
CA GLN A 157 -19.46 -2.31 3.67
C GLN A 157 -19.30 -2.38 5.20
N ARG A 158 -18.60 -3.38 5.70
CA ARG A 158 -18.30 -3.50 7.13
C ARG A 158 -17.41 -2.38 7.65
N LEU A 159 -16.38 -1.99 6.87
CA LEU A 159 -15.51 -0.87 7.24
C LEU A 159 -16.30 0.44 7.30
N ARG A 160 -17.18 0.69 6.33
CA ARG A 160 -18.04 1.87 6.32
C ARG A 160 -18.87 1.98 7.60
N ILE A 161 -19.53 0.91 8.00
CA ILE A 161 -20.33 0.87 9.25
C ILE A 161 -19.46 1.18 10.48
N VAL A 162 -18.22 0.69 10.50
CA VAL A 162 -17.29 0.96 11.61
C VAL A 162 -16.91 2.44 11.64
N LEU A 163 -16.57 3.01 10.48
CA LEU A 163 -16.18 4.44 10.39
C LEU A 163 -17.35 5.38 10.70
N GLU A 164 -18.58 5.05 10.28
CA GLU A 164 -19.79 5.80 10.65
C GLU A 164 -20.03 5.78 12.17
N LYS A 165 -19.84 4.64 12.84
CA LYS A 165 -19.96 4.52 14.30
C LYS A 165 -18.93 5.32 15.07
N GLU A 166 -17.74 5.46 14.54
CA GLU A 166 -16.65 6.23 15.14
C GLU A 166 -16.71 7.73 14.74
N GLY A 167 -17.74 8.16 13.97
CA GLY A 167 -17.91 9.54 13.56
C GLY A 167 -16.85 10.04 12.56
N MET A 168 -16.31 9.13 11.76
CA MET A 168 -15.25 9.42 10.78
C MET A 168 -15.79 9.54 9.34
N LEU A 169 -17.07 9.34 9.13
CA LEU A 169 -17.83 9.52 7.89
C LEU A 169 -19.10 10.30 8.17
#